data_2aa079e728006662aae45ba2a85c00df
#
_entry.id   2aa079e728006662aae45ba2a85c00df
#
_cell.length_a   1.000
_cell.length_b   1.000
_cell.length_c   1.000
_cell.angle_alpha   90.00
_cell.angle_beta   90.00
_cell.angle_gamma   90.00
#
_symmetry.space_group_name_H-M   'P 1'
#
loop_
_entity.id
_entity.type
_entity.pdbx_description
1 polymer ?
#
loop_
_entity_poly.entity_id
_entity_poly.type
_entity_poly.pdbx_seq_one_letter_code
_entity_poly.pdbx_strand_id
1 'polypeptide(L)'
;MKKVLSLLLLPMLFLSAAACAGGSGKNDNSTVTDGKVPTVSTVTTDKGDTTVQITGSAADTVQNDDAPTTPIGNIGVGVTCGDTSKFTDETIEILKKNNIQCVRVVFLYPFRDASGKTVSDSFSKARAAAIKLASAGFTVVGQTFWPGGMGADSSGQRTWLLHTGIPEAYARYDEDLTYDKMAEATRYIARSLKKYVEYWLVSNEPDIETYTGPMTDAQILRYINSCAKGIKEGNPNAKCGINLLGLVNPARSKLFVSRLYGNDSCLDWLGLDGYFGSLQAGGAETWDDYITQFHAIAKKPIIITEWSYPSPETDPLNTFPHQWEGHVRGKKAQADFVSACMKIFIKHEEVIGTLWYQLCDSDAVCWECGNPDCRLYSDWGILCEDLTGKPAMQAMAEASVAFQKARKKQ
;
A
#
# COMPACT_ATOMS: atom_id res chain seq x y z
N MET A 1 28.32 6.13 -34.76
CA MET A 1 28.43 5.37 -33.52
C MET A 1 27.14 5.56 -32.74
N LYS A 2 26.24 4.61 -32.82
CA LYS A 2 24.94 4.62 -32.12
C LYS A 2 25.19 4.16 -30.69
N LYS A 3 25.05 5.06 -29.70
CA LYS A 3 25.01 4.67 -28.30
C LYS A 3 23.64 3.99 -28.06
N VAL A 4 23.70 2.69 -27.83
CA VAL A 4 22.58 1.92 -27.32
C VAL A 4 22.38 2.35 -25.89
N LEU A 5 21.30 3.09 -25.62
CA LEU A 5 20.87 3.42 -24.29
C LEU A 5 20.21 2.14 -23.70
N SER A 6 20.99 1.39 -22.92
CA SER A 6 20.43 0.31 -22.12
C SER A 6 19.59 0.95 -21.02
N LEU A 7 18.26 0.93 -21.21
CA LEU A 7 17.31 1.18 -20.14
C LEU A 7 17.44 0.04 -19.12
N LEU A 8 18.22 0.25 -18.09
CA LEU A 8 18.19 -0.57 -16.88
C LEU A 8 16.89 -0.27 -16.16
N LEU A 9 15.92 -1.16 -16.33
CA LEU A 9 14.74 -1.24 -15.48
C LEU A 9 15.19 -1.48 -14.04
N LEU A 10 15.17 -0.43 -13.23
CA LEU A 10 15.36 -0.55 -11.80
C LEU A 10 14.16 -1.28 -11.20
N PRO A 11 14.36 -2.40 -10.54
CA PRO A 11 13.31 -3.02 -9.75
C PRO A 11 13.26 -2.33 -8.39
N MET A 12 12.21 -1.56 -8.17
CA MET A 12 11.94 -0.93 -6.90
C MET A 12 11.11 -1.83 -5.98
N LEU A 13 11.54 -1.85 -4.74
CA LEU A 13 10.78 -2.09 -3.53
C LEU A 13 10.23 -3.49 -3.27
N PHE A 14 11.05 -4.27 -2.59
CA PHE A 14 10.61 -5.34 -1.71
C PHE A 14 11.10 -5.09 -0.29
N LEU A 15 10.34 -4.39 0.47
CA LEU A 15 10.56 -4.36 1.93
C LEU A 15 9.20 -4.57 2.60
N SER A 16 9.05 -5.70 3.20
CA SER A 16 8.27 -5.94 4.41
C SER A 16 7.57 -7.29 4.56
N ALA A 17 7.70 -8.23 3.62
CA ALA A 17 7.05 -9.53 3.79
C ALA A 17 7.97 -10.69 4.23
N ALA A 18 9.28 -10.47 4.35
CA ALA A 18 10.26 -11.55 4.58
C ALA A 18 10.62 -11.82 6.05
N ALA A 19 10.06 -11.12 7.02
CA ALA A 19 10.44 -11.24 8.44
C ALA A 19 9.50 -12.09 9.30
N CYS A 20 8.88 -13.15 8.77
CA CYS A 20 8.06 -14.06 9.58
C CYS A 20 8.24 -15.53 9.23
N ALA A 21 9.48 -16.01 9.16
CA ALA A 21 9.76 -17.43 9.18
C ALA A 21 10.96 -17.70 10.10
N GLY A 22 10.67 -18.13 11.35
CA GLY A 22 11.68 -18.70 12.23
C GLY A 22 11.69 -18.13 13.63
N GLY A 23 10.92 -18.71 14.54
CA GLY A 23 10.99 -18.44 15.96
C GLY A 23 10.09 -19.39 16.75
N SER A 24 10.59 -20.58 17.06
CA SER A 24 10.00 -21.46 18.07
C SER A 24 10.19 -20.85 19.46
N GLY A 25 9.13 -20.60 20.21
CA GLY A 25 9.28 -20.10 21.58
C GLY A 25 7.98 -20.03 22.36
N LYS A 26 7.71 -21.04 23.14
CA LYS A 26 6.99 -21.15 24.44
C LYS A 26 5.62 -20.47 24.59
N ASN A 27 4.67 -21.34 24.93
CA ASN A 27 3.37 -21.05 25.53
C ASN A 27 3.48 -20.16 26.77
N ASP A 28 2.71 -19.08 26.76
CA ASP A 28 2.17 -18.50 27.98
C ASP A 28 0.67 -18.24 27.81
N ASN A 29 -0.08 -18.92 28.68
CA ASN A 29 -1.52 -18.77 28.85
C ASN A 29 -1.83 -17.41 29.45
N SER A 30 -2.55 -16.56 28.73
CA SER A 30 -3.33 -15.51 29.35
C SER A 30 -4.75 -15.51 28.74
N THR A 31 -5.70 -15.81 29.61
CA THR A 31 -7.14 -15.77 29.41
C THR A 31 -7.59 -14.36 29.07
N VAL A 32 -8.26 -14.20 27.92
CA VAL A 32 -9.05 -13.00 27.58
C VAL A 32 -10.50 -13.44 27.46
N THR A 33 -11.34 -12.83 28.28
CA THR A 33 -12.79 -13.04 28.36
C THR A 33 -13.56 -12.24 27.31
N ASP A 34 -14.59 -12.92 26.78
CA ASP A 34 -15.87 -12.43 26.23
C ASP A 34 -15.93 -11.52 25.00
N GLY A 35 -16.06 -12.17 23.85
CA GLY A 35 -16.87 -11.68 22.74
C GLY A 35 -17.70 -12.84 22.21
N LYS A 36 -19.03 -12.74 22.28
CA LYS A 36 -19.98 -13.79 21.91
C LYS A 36 -19.69 -14.44 20.56
N VAL A 37 -19.30 -15.71 20.62
CA VAL A 37 -19.17 -16.62 19.49
C VAL A 37 -20.57 -17.14 19.13
N PRO A 38 -20.95 -17.28 17.85
CA PRO A 38 -22.21 -17.93 17.46
C PRO A 38 -22.19 -19.39 17.92
N THR A 39 -23.26 -19.79 18.57
CA THR A 39 -23.46 -21.14 19.10
C THR A 39 -23.67 -22.12 17.95
N VAL A 40 -22.80 -23.11 17.83
CA VAL A 40 -22.98 -24.28 16.96
C VAL A 40 -23.67 -25.34 17.78
N SER A 41 -24.91 -25.68 17.41
CA SER A 41 -25.62 -26.83 17.99
C SER A 41 -25.62 -28.01 17.02
N THR A 42 -25.19 -29.17 17.50
CA THR A 42 -25.27 -30.44 16.79
C THR A 42 -26.59 -31.13 17.17
N VAL A 43 -27.35 -31.49 16.18
CA VAL A 43 -28.56 -32.34 16.36
C VAL A 43 -28.25 -33.70 15.76
N THR A 44 -28.25 -34.73 16.59
CA THR A 44 -28.12 -36.14 16.15
C THR A 44 -29.54 -36.74 15.99
N THR A 45 -29.81 -37.26 14.82
CA THR A 45 -31.07 -37.97 14.55
C THR A 45 -30.90 -39.48 14.86
N ASP A 46 -31.97 -40.16 15.25
CA ASP A 46 -31.98 -41.57 15.65
C ASP A 46 -31.54 -42.60 14.58
N LYS A 47 -30.96 -42.17 13.49
CA LYS A 47 -30.39 -43.02 12.43
C LYS A 47 -28.90 -42.87 12.18
N GLY A 48 -28.17 -42.23 13.10
CA GLY A 48 -26.69 -42.20 13.03
C GLY A 48 -26.08 -41.27 11.99
N ASP A 49 -26.86 -40.45 11.31
CA ASP A 49 -26.34 -39.40 10.40
C ASP A 49 -26.21 -38.07 11.13
N THR A 50 -25.00 -37.56 11.19
CA THR A 50 -24.69 -36.26 11.81
C THR A 50 -24.71 -35.19 10.74
N THR A 51 -25.77 -34.40 10.71
CA THR A 51 -25.85 -33.19 9.86
C THR A 51 -25.54 -31.95 10.69
N VAL A 52 -24.57 -31.19 10.30
CA VAL A 52 -24.27 -29.88 10.89
C VAL A 52 -25.22 -28.87 10.24
N GLN A 53 -26.23 -28.42 10.95
CA GLN A 53 -27.03 -27.28 10.55
C GLN A 53 -26.39 -25.99 11.09
N ILE A 54 -25.94 -25.15 10.19
CA ILE A 54 -25.58 -23.76 10.52
C ILE A 54 -26.85 -22.92 10.37
N THR A 55 -27.57 -22.74 11.47
CA THR A 55 -28.71 -21.80 11.54
C THR A 55 -28.15 -20.40 11.77
N GLY A 56 -28.13 -19.61 10.71
CA GLY A 56 -27.61 -18.21 10.74
C GLY A 56 -27.43 -17.64 9.35
N SER A 57 -28.26 -18.05 8.37
CA SER A 57 -28.41 -17.30 7.13
C SER A 57 -29.57 -16.32 7.31
N ALA A 58 -29.29 -15.16 7.85
CA ALA A 58 -30.04 -13.98 7.46
C ALA A 58 -29.67 -13.70 6.02
N ALA A 59 -30.54 -14.07 5.08
CA ALA A 59 -30.51 -13.45 3.76
C ALA A 59 -30.80 -11.97 3.99
N ASP A 60 -29.71 -11.16 4.13
CA ASP A 60 -29.79 -9.73 4.01
C ASP A 60 -30.24 -9.47 2.55
N THR A 61 -31.52 -9.19 2.39
CA THR A 61 -32.06 -8.50 1.23
C THR A 61 -31.19 -7.24 1.09
N VAL A 62 -30.37 -7.20 0.04
CA VAL A 62 -29.66 -6.00 -0.39
C VAL A 62 -30.76 -5.00 -0.77
N GLN A 63 -31.16 -4.15 0.18
CA GLN A 63 -31.75 -2.89 -0.17
C GLN A 63 -30.66 -2.09 -0.89
N ASN A 64 -30.85 -1.86 -2.18
CA ASN A 64 -30.18 -0.83 -2.90
C ASN A 64 -30.66 0.53 -2.34
N ASP A 65 -30.12 0.91 -1.20
CA ASP A 65 -30.16 2.32 -0.81
C ASP A 65 -29.11 3.00 -1.71
N ASP A 66 -29.59 3.75 -2.69
CA ASP A 66 -28.84 4.81 -3.37
C ASP A 66 -28.50 5.89 -2.33
N ALA A 67 -27.67 5.54 -1.37
CA ALA A 67 -27.09 6.50 -0.44
C ALA A 67 -26.16 7.43 -1.26
N PRO A 68 -26.33 8.75 -1.18
CA PRO A 68 -25.46 9.68 -1.90
C PRO A 68 -24.02 9.38 -1.49
N THR A 69 -23.18 9.06 -2.48
CA THR A 69 -21.77 8.78 -2.25
C THR A 69 -21.15 9.99 -1.57
N THR A 70 -20.64 9.81 -0.36
CA THR A 70 -19.95 10.88 0.38
C THR A 70 -18.83 11.43 -0.53
N PRO A 71 -18.72 12.75 -0.71
CA PRO A 71 -17.63 13.32 -1.50
C PRO A 71 -16.27 12.85 -0.99
N ILE A 72 -15.30 12.71 -1.90
CA ILE A 72 -13.94 12.38 -1.52
C ILE A 72 -13.36 13.55 -0.73
N GLY A 73 -13.04 13.31 0.52
CA GLY A 73 -12.47 14.30 1.42
C GLY A 73 -10.94 14.37 1.34
N ASN A 74 -10.37 15.42 1.87
CA ASN A 74 -8.94 15.54 2.12
C ASN A 74 -8.50 14.54 3.19
N ILE A 75 -7.50 13.70 2.88
CA ILE A 75 -6.95 12.73 3.83
C ILE A 75 -5.72 13.25 4.57
N GLY A 76 -5.14 14.36 4.12
CA GLY A 76 -4.01 15.00 4.78
C GLY A 76 -2.64 14.40 4.44
N VAL A 77 -1.68 14.67 5.31
CA VAL A 77 -0.29 14.23 5.18
C VAL A 77 -0.06 13.00 6.05
N GLY A 78 0.58 11.99 5.50
CA GLY A 78 0.74 10.71 6.16
C GLY A 78 2.04 9.99 5.86
N VAL A 79 2.09 8.78 6.37
CA VAL A 79 3.23 7.88 6.24
C VAL A 79 2.80 6.47 5.84
N THR A 80 3.71 5.74 5.24
CA THR A 80 3.58 4.31 4.96
C THR A 80 4.45 3.51 5.90
N CYS A 81 3.97 2.37 6.38
CA CYS A 81 4.78 1.40 7.08
C CYS A 81 4.35 -0.01 6.71
N GLY A 82 5.29 -0.78 6.15
CA GLY A 82 5.04 -2.17 5.79
C GLY A 82 4.98 -3.10 7.01
N ASP A 83 5.73 -2.78 8.05
CA ASP A 83 5.72 -3.53 9.32
C ASP A 83 4.70 -2.95 10.30
N THR A 84 3.55 -3.60 10.39
CA THR A 84 2.47 -3.15 11.28
C THR A 84 2.81 -3.22 12.77
N SER A 85 3.86 -3.93 13.17
CA SER A 85 4.32 -3.98 14.57
C SER A 85 4.92 -2.65 15.02
N LYS A 86 5.37 -1.83 14.10
CA LYS A 86 5.90 -0.48 14.38
C LYS A 86 4.82 0.52 14.83
N PHE A 87 3.52 0.22 14.66
CA PHE A 87 2.44 1.07 15.14
C PHE A 87 2.15 0.85 16.64
N THR A 88 3.17 1.08 17.46
CA THR A 88 3.06 1.10 18.93
C THR A 88 2.27 2.34 19.42
N ASP A 89 1.93 2.40 20.70
CA ASP A 89 1.29 3.59 21.26
C ASP A 89 2.22 4.80 21.21
N GLU A 90 3.52 4.58 21.43
CA GLU A 90 4.56 5.61 21.31
C GLU A 90 4.63 6.17 19.89
N THR A 91 4.67 5.31 18.88
CA THR A 91 4.66 5.74 17.46
C THR A 91 3.41 6.55 17.13
N ILE A 92 2.25 6.12 17.60
CA ILE A 92 0.98 6.82 17.42
C ILE A 92 1.05 8.23 18.01
N GLU A 93 1.59 8.39 19.21
CA GLU A 93 1.73 9.71 19.84
C GLU A 93 2.77 10.59 19.12
N ILE A 94 3.87 10.00 18.61
CA ILE A 94 4.84 10.73 17.76
C ILE A 94 4.14 11.25 16.50
N LEU A 95 3.37 10.42 15.82
CA LEU A 95 2.65 10.81 14.60
C LEU A 95 1.63 11.94 14.86
N LYS A 96 0.84 11.83 15.92
CA LYS A 96 -0.12 12.88 16.34
C LYS A 96 0.56 14.20 16.66
N LYS A 97 1.63 14.16 17.47
CA LYS A 97 2.42 15.35 17.84
C LYS A 97 2.97 16.07 16.62
N ASN A 98 3.26 15.34 15.55
CA ASN A 98 3.79 15.89 14.30
C ASN A 98 2.71 16.13 13.23
N ASN A 99 1.44 16.24 13.63
CA ASN A 99 0.33 16.54 12.71
C ASN A 99 0.21 15.58 11.52
N ILE A 100 0.55 14.32 11.68
CA ILE A 100 0.30 13.27 10.68
C ILE A 100 -1.18 12.88 10.78
N GLN A 101 -1.89 12.83 9.65
CA GLN A 101 -3.34 12.57 9.60
C GLN A 101 -3.69 11.22 9.00
N CYS A 102 -2.87 10.69 8.13
CA CYS A 102 -3.19 9.43 7.47
C CYS A 102 -2.02 8.44 7.53
N VAL A 103 -2.37 7.16 7.46
CA VAL A 103 -1.40 6.06 7.49
C VAL A 103 -1.83 4.99 6.51
N ARG A 104 -0.90 4.48 5.70
CA ARG A 104 -1.15 3.34 4.82
C ARG A 104 -0.85 2.03 5.54
N VAL A 105 -1.78 1.09 5.46
CA VAL A 105 -1.67 -0.28 5.98
C VAL A 105 -1.84 -1.27 4.84
N VAL A 106 -0.88 -2.18 4.69
CA VAL A 106 -0.89 -3.21 3.63
C VAL A 106 -1.61 -4.46 4.14
N PHE A 107 -2.53 -4.97 3.34
CA PHE A 107 -3.26 -6.22 3.60
C PHE A 107 -2.86 -7.27 2.57
N LEU A 108 -2.18 -8.30 3.02
CA LEU A 108 -1.92 -9.48 2.22
C LEU A 108 -3.21 -10.29 2.03
N TYR A 109 -3.17 -11.33 1.19
CA TYR A 109 -4.31 -12.19 0.96
C TYR A 109 -4.89 -12.71 2.29
N PRO A 110 -6.20 -12.60 2.52
CA PRO A 110 -6.77 -12.71 3.87
C PRO A 110 -6.86 -14.14 4.40
N PHE A 111 -6.74 -15.15 3.56
CA PHE A 111 -6.89 -16.54 3.95
C PHE A 111 -5.57 -17.30 3.86
N ARG A 112 -5.41 -18.34 4.71
CA ARG A 112 -4.18 -19.17 4.74
C ARG A 112 -4.02 -20.05 3.52
N ASP A 113 -5.14 -20.43 2.90
CA ASP A 113 -5.16 -21.37 1.79
C ASP A 113 -6.36 -21.12 0.87
N ALA A 114 -6.46 -21.93 -0.18
CA ALA A 114 -7.53 -21.86 -1.16
C ALA A 114 -8.90 -22.26 -0.63
N SER A 115 -9.03 -22.84 0.58
CA SER A 115 -10.35 -23.16 1.15
C SER A 115 -11.14 -21.91 1.56
N GLY A 116 -10.45 -20.79 1.82
CA GLY A 116 -11.06 -19.55 2.28
C GLY A 116 -11.67 -19.63 3.69
N LYS A 117 -11.40 -20.71 4.44
CA LYS A 117 -12.00 -20.96 5.76
C LYS A 117 -11.20 -20.39 6.91
N THR A 118 -9.88 -20.35 6.77
CA THR A 118 -8.98 -19.94 7.85
C THR A 118 -8.33 -18.62 7.52
N VAL A 119 -8.54 -17.63 8.36
CA VAL A 119 -7.94 -16.29 8.22
C VAL A 119 -6.43 -16.37 8.47
N SER A 120 -5.64 -15.64 7.69
CA SER A 120 -4.19 -15.58 7.83
C SER A 120 -3.78 -14.70 9.02
N ASP A 121 -2.63 -15.04 9.64
CA ASP A 121 -2.10 -14.27 10.77
C ASP A 121 -1.64 -12.87 10.33
N SER A 122 -1.08 -12.76 9.11
CA SER A 122 -0.69 -11.47 8.52
C SER A 122 -1.88 -10.54 8.36
N PHE A 123 -2.99 -11.04 7.83
CA PHE A 123 -4.22 -10.25 7.73
C PHE A 123 -4.77 -9.87 9.11
N SER A 124 -4.76 -10.79 10.07
CA SER A 124 -5.24 -10.52 11.44
C SER A 124 -4.45 -9.40 12.11
N LYS A 125 -3.12 -9.40 11.96
CA LYS A 125 -2.22 -8.35 12.47
C LYS A 125 -2.47 -7.02 11.78
N ALA A 126 -2.54 -6.99 10.46
CA ALA A 126 -2.82 -5.77 9.68
C ALA A 126 -4.21 -5.19 10.02
N ARG A 127 -5.22 -6.06 10.19
CA ARG A 127 -6.55 -5.65 10.62
C ARG A 127 -6.53 -5.01 12.01
N ALA A 128 -5.83 -5.60 12.97
CA ALA A 128 -5.71 -5.04 14.31
C ALA A 128 -5.00 -3.66 14.29
N ALA A 129 -3.92 -3.52 13.52
CA ALA A 129 -3.23 -2.25 13.34
C ALA A 129 -4.12 -1.18 12.71
N ALA A 130 -4.87 -1.51 11.66
CA ALA A 130 -5.79 -0.58 11.00
C ALA A 130 -6.89 -0.08 11.97
N ILE A 131 -7.47 -0.98 12.77
CA ILE A 131 -8.48 -0.64 13.79
C ILE A 131 -7.86 0.28 14.84
N LYS A 132 -6.66 -0.04 15.33
CA LYS A 132 -5.93 0.77 16.32
C LYS A 132 -5.67 2.19 15.81
N LEU A 133 -5.15 2.31 14.59
CA LEU A 133 -4.86 3.60 13.94
C LEU A 133 -6.13 4.42 13.72
N ALA A 134 -7.19 3.82 13.16
CA ALA A 134 -8.46 4.51 12.95
C ALA A 134 -9.09 4.97 14.27
N SER A 135 -9.03 4.12 15.32
CA SER A 135 -9.51 4.47 16.67
C SER A 135 -8.69 5.59 17.31
N ALA A 136 -7.43 5.74 16.91
CA ALA A 136 -6.57 6.83 17.32
C ALA A 136 -6.81 8.14 16.54
N GLY A 137 -7.71 8.14 15.55
CA GLY A 137 -8.11 9.30 14.77
C GLY A 137 -7.38 9.49 13.43
N PHE A 138 -6.59 8.52 12.99
CA PHE A 138 -5.97 8.58 11.65
C PHE A 138 -6.94 8.14 10.57
N THR A 139 -6.87 8.78 9.40
CA THR A 139 -7.41 8.22 8.18
C THR A 139 -6.52 7.05 7.75
N VAL A 140 -7.09 5.85 7.68
CA VAL A 140 -6.36 4.67 7.23
C VAL A 140 -6.60 4.47 5.74
N VAL A 141 -5.50 4.44 4.97
CA VAL A 141 -5.51 4.01 3.58
C VAL A 141 -5.13 2.54 3.55
N GLY A 142 -6.09 1.66 3.27
CA GLY A 142 -5.85 0.24 3.13
C GLY A 142 -5.28 -0.07 1.75
N GLN A 143 -4.18 -0.81 1.67
CA GLN A 143 -3.68 -1.33 0.41
C GLN A 143 -3.97 -2.82 0.31
N THR A 144 -4.57 -3.25 -0.79
CA THR A 144 -4.81 -4.68 -1.02
C THR A 144 -3.54 -5.37 -1.52
N PHE A 145 -3.55 -6.69 -1.45
CA PHE A 145 -2.53 -7.53 -2.06
C PHE A 145 -2.45 -7.31 -3.59
N TRP A 146 -1.33 -7.69 -4.17
CA TRP A 146 -1.04 -7.62 -5.60
C TRP A 146 -0.52 -8.97 -6.11
N PRO A 147 -0.43 -9.21 -7.43
CA PRO A 147 -0.14 -10.55 -7.98
C PRO A 147 1.14 -11.18 -7.47
N GLY A 148 2.19 -10.41 -7.31
CA GLY A 148 3.46 -10.94 -6.82
C GLY A 148 4.60 -9.94 -6.92
N GLY A 149 5.83 -10.41 -6.98
CA GLY A 149 6.98 -9.55 -7.07
C GLY A 149 8.28 -10.26 -7.40
N MET A 150 9.31 -9.49 -7.75
CA MET A 150 10.65 -10.05 -7.94
C MET A 150 11.27 -10.41 -6.58
N GLY A 151 11.79 -11.61 -6.48
CA GLY A 151 12.48 -12.11 -5.30
C GLY A 151 13.55 -13.13 -5.68
N ALA A 152 14.22 -13.72 -4.70
CA ALA A 152 15.14 -14.83 -4.93
C ALA A 152 14.40 -16.15 -4.72
N ASP A 153 14.56 -17.09 -5.66
CA ASP A 153 14.10 -18.46 -5.51
C ASP A 153 15.00 -19.26 -4.54
N SER A 154 14.72 -20.54 -4.34
CA SER A 154 15.48 -21.41 -3.46
C SER A 154 16.95 -21.62 -3.89
N SER A 155 17.30 -21.28 -5.13
CA SER A 155 18.67 -21.31 -5.64
C SER A 155 19.40 -19.97 -5.50
N GLY A 156 18.71 -18.94 -5.04
CA GLY A 156 19.19 -17.55 -4.98
C GLY A 156 19.07 -16.82 -6.33
N GLN A 157 18.44 -17.46 -7.34
CA GLN A 157 18.20 -16.81 -8.62
C GLN A 157 17.03 -15.84 -8.49
N ARG A 158 17.21 -14.64 -9.04
CA ARG A 158 16.17 -13.62 -9.06
C ARG A 158 15.06 -14.01 -10.03
N THR A 159 13.85 -14.12 -9.52
CA THR A 159 12.67 -14.51 -10.28
C THR A 159 11.43 -13.82 -9.74
N TRP A 160 10.33 -13.86 -10.49
CA TRP A 160 9.04 -13.38 -10.03
C TRP A 160 8.38 -14.44 -9.14
N LEU A 161 7.91 -14.03 -7.97
CA LEU A 161 7.32 -14.90 -6.97
C LEU A 161 5.96 -14.36 -6.52
N LEU A 162 5.10 -15.27 -6.06
CA LEU A 162 3.84 -14.93 -5.37
C LEU A 162 4.16 -14.56 -3.92
N HIS A 163 4.26 -13.26 -3.62
CA HIS A 163 4.66 -12.82 -2.27
C HIS A 163 3.50 -12.44 -1.35
N THR A 164 2.34 -12.17 -1.93
CA THR A 164 1.26 -11.51 -1.20
C THR A 164 0.27 -12.48 -0.59
N GLY A 165 0.65 -13.75 -0.51
CA GLY A 165 -0.15 -14.82 0.09
C GLY A 165 -1.30 -15.33 -0.77
N ILE A 166 -1.40 -14.92 -2.03
CA ILE A 166 -2.38 -15.48 -2.98
C ILE A 166 -2.05 -16.97 -3.18
N PRO A 167 -3.01 -17.90 -2.94
CA PRO A 167 -2.79 -19.30 -3.20
C PRO A 167 -2.44 -19.55 -4.66
N GLU A 168 -1.48 -20.43 -4.92
CA GLU A 168 -1.02 -20.77 -6.29
C GLU A 168 -2.18 -21.21 -7.20
N ALA A 169 -3.17 -21.92 -6.65
CA ALA A 169 -4.39 -22.31 -7.36
C ALA A 169 -5.19 -21.13 -7.91
N TYR A 170 -4.99 -19.92 -7.37
CA TYR A 170 -5.66 -18.68 -7.79
C TYR A 170 -4.74 -17.71 -8.54
N ALA A 171 -3.52 -18.11 -8.85
CA ALA A 171 -2.57 -17.33 -9.65
C ALA A 171 -2.59 -17.71 -11.15
N ARG A 172 -3.73 -18.14 -11.62
CA ARG A 172 -3.98 -18.53 -13.03
C ARG A 172 -4.76 -17.44 -13.73
N TYR A 173 -4.06 -16.40 -14.17
CA TYR A 173 -4.66 -15.18 -14.70
C TYR A 173 -5.32 -15.34 -16.07
N ASP A 174 -5.34 -16.52 -16.64
CA ASP A 174 -6.13 -16.96 -17.81
C ASP A 174 -7.51 -17.55 -17.43
N GLU A 175 -7.76 -17.82 -16.14
CA GLU A 175 -8.99 -18.42 -15.63
C GLU A 175 -9.89 -17.38 -14.94
N ASP A 176 -11.19 -17.44 -15.20
CA ASP A 176 -12.19 -16.57 -14.57
C ASP A 176 -12.23 -16.72 -13.06
N LEU A 177 -12.04 -17.96 -12.58
CA LEU A 177 -12.02 -18.27 -11.14
C LEU A 177 -11.02 -17.42 -10.35
N THR A 178 -9.87 -17.10 -10.92
CA THR A 178 -8.86 -16.25 -10.29
C THR A 178 -9.46 -14.89 -9.93
N TYR A 179 -10.12 -14.25 -10.87
CA TYR A 179 -10.70 -12.92 -10.68
C TYR A 179 -11.88 -12.91 -9.70
N ASP A 180 -12.69 -13.96 -9.72
CA ASP A 180 -13.79 -14.16 -8.76
C ASP A 180 -13.23 -14.29 -7.33
N LYS A 181 -12.14 -15.05 -7.16
CA LYS A 181 -11.46 -15.22 -5.88
C LYS A 181 -10.78 -13.94 -5.38
N MET A 182 -10.23 -13.12 -6.27
CA MET A 182 -9.69 -11.80 -5.92
C MET A 182 -10.81 -10.87 -5.44
N ALA A 183 -11.94 -10.83 -6.14
CA ALA A 183 -13.11 -10.06 -5.72
C ALA A 183 -13.69 -10.56 -4.39
N GLU A 184 -13.78 -11.87 -4.16
CA GLU A 184 -14.22 -12.45 -2.89
C GLU A 184 -13.29 -12.06 -1.72
N ALA A 185 -11.98 -12.16 -1.92
CA ALA A 185 -10.99 -11.83 -0.92
C ALA A 185 -11.01 -10.33 -0.55
N THR A 186 -11.07 -9.45 -1.54
CA THR A 186 -11.12 -8.01 -1.29
C THR A 186 -12.46 -7.57 -0.71
N ARG A 187 -13.57 -8.20 -1.07
CA ARG A 187 -14.87 -8.01 -0.42
C ARG A 187 -14.82 -8.38 1.06
N TYR A 188 -14.20 -9.51 1.40
CA TYR A 188 -14.01 -9.92 2.79
C TYR A 188 -13.20 -8.90 3.59
N ILE A 189 -12.06 -8.43 3.04
CA ILE A 189 -11.23 -7.41 3.66
C ILE A 189 -12.03 -6.12 3.92
N ALA A 190 -12.66 -5.57 2.88
CA ALA A 190 -13.40 -4.32 2.97
C ALA A 190 -14.59 -4.41 3.94
N ARG A 191 -15.36 -5.51 3.90
CA ARG A 191 -16.47 -5.76 4.84
C ARG A 191 -16.00 -5.79 6.29
N SER A 192 -14.87 -6.46 6.55
CA SER A 192 -14.33 -6.61 7.92
C SER A 192 -13.81 -5.31 8.52
N LEU A 193 -13.55 -4.30 7.69
CA LEU A 193 -12.96 -3.02 8.04
C LEU A 193 -13.85 -1.81 7.68
N LYS A 194 -15.10 -2.01 7.26
CA LYS A 194 -15.97 -0.96 6.73
C LYS A 194 -16.19 0.25 7.66
N LYS A 195 -15.98 0.09 8.97
CA LYS A 195 -16.08 1.16 9.97
C LYS A 195 -14.78 1.92 10.18
N TYR A 196 -13.66 1.42 9.66
CA TYR A 196 -12.31 1.88 9.99
C TYR A 196 -11.51 2.33 8.77
N VAL A 197 -11.81 1.78 7.59
CA VAL A 197 -11.05 2.03 6.36
C VAL A 197 -12.03 2.39 5.25
N GLU A 198 -11.93 3.63 4.79
CA GLU A 198 -12.72 4.15 3.66
C GLU A 198 -11.90 4.18 2.37
N TYR A 199 -10.62 4.54 2.45
CA TYR A 199 -9.73 4.69 1.29
C TYR A 199 -8.97 3.40 1.02
N TRP A 200 -9.02 2.92 -0.23
CA TRP A 200 -8.40 1.67 -0.64
C TRP A 200 -7.52 1.85 -1.86
N LEU A 201 -6.25 1.52 -1.69
CA LEU A 201 -5.29 1.35 -2.77
C LEU A 201 -5.39 -0.09 -3.28
N VAL A 202 -5.78 -0.23 -4.54
CA VAL A 202 -5.97 -1.54 -5.18
C VAL A 202 -4.67 -1.95 -5.86
N SER A 203 -4.08 -3.07 -5.44
CA SER A 203 -2.78 -3.54 -5.96
C SER A 203 -1.60 -2.66 -5.51
N ASN A 204 -0.47 -2.77 -6.21
CA ASN A 204 0.72 -1.92 -6.08
C ASN A 204 1.35 -1.72 -7.46
N GLU A 205 1.57 -0.48 -7.85
CA GLU A 205 2.30 -0.07 -9.07
C GLU A 205 2.08 -1.03 -10.26
N PRO A 206 0.83 -1.24 -10.70
CA PRO A 206 0.52 -2.25 -11.73
C PRO A 206 1.09 -1.93 -13.11
N ASP A 207 1.63 -0.73 -13.31
CA ASP A 207 2.32 -0.32 -14.52
C ASP A 207 3.77 -0.83 -14.60
N ILE A 208 4.27 -1.51 -13.55
CA ILE A 208 5.61 -2.10 -13.50
C ILE A 208 5.51 -3.63 -13.48
N GLU A 209 6.30 -4.28 -14.34
CA GLU A 209 6.37 -5.75 -14.43
C GLU A 209 6.81 -6.41 -13.12
N THR A 210 7.57 -5.71 -12.30
CA THR A 210 7.99 -6.18 -10.97
C THR A 210 6.83 -6.72 -10.15
N TYR A 211 5.66 -6.04 -10.17
CA TYR A 211 4.50 -6.40 -9.35
C TYR A 211 3.43 -7.21 -10.08
N THR A 212 3.50 -7.26 -11.40
CA THR A 212 2.50 -7.93 -12.23
C THR A 212 3.02 -9.19 -12.93
N GLY A 213 4.35 -9.34 -13.00
CA GLY A 213 4.99 -10.52 -13.57
C GLY A 213 4.55 -10.81 -15.00
N PRO A 214 4.16 -12.07 -15.26
CA PRO A 214 3.86 -12.52 -16.62
C PRO A 214 2.47 -12.09 -17.13
N MET A 215 1.72 -11.29 -16.36
CA MET A 215 0.38 -10.86 -16.77
C MET A 215 0.43 -9.91 -17.96
N THR A 216 -0.50 -10.09 -18.88
CA THR A 216 -0.78 -9.11 -19.93
C THR A 216 -1.49 -7.88 -19.37
N ASP A 217 -1.43 -6.74 -20.04
CA ASP A 217 -2.13 -5.52 -19.64
C ASP A 217 -3.64 -5.77 -19.47
N ALA A 218 -4.26 -6.59 -20.31
CA ALA A 218 -5.68 -6.93 -20.17
C ALA A 218 -5.98 -7.70 -18.88
N GLN A 219 -5.11 -8.62 -18.49
CA GLN A 219 -5.22 -9.39 -17.24
C GLN A 219 -5.03 -8.48 -16.03
N ILE A 220 -4.08 -7.55 -16.07
CA ILE A 220 -3.84 -6.58 -15.00
C ILE A 220 -5.04 -5.66 -14.81
N LEU A 221 -5.58 -5.10 -15.90
CA LEU A 221 -6.79 -4.26 -15.85
C LEU A 221 -7.98 -5.02 -15.27
N ARG A 222 -8.16 -6.29 -15.65
CA ARG A 222 -9.20 -7.16 -15.12
C ARG A 222 -9.00 -7.44 -13.63
N TYR A 223 -7.75 -7.70 -13.19
CA TYR A 223 -7.41 -7.90 -11.78
C TYR A 223 -7.80 -6.69 -10.94
N ILE A 224 -7.41 -5.49 -11.36
CA ILE A 224 -7.72 -4.25 -10.67
C ILE A 224 -9.24 -4.05 -10.56
N ASN A 225 -9.97 -4.21 -11.66
CA ASN A 225 -11.42 -4.04 -11.68
C ASN A 225 -12.12 -5.07 -10.77
N SER A 226 -11.67 -6.32 -10.76
CA SER A 226 -12.23 -7.36 -9.90
C SER A 226 -12.01 -7.05 -8.41
N CYS A 227 -10.80 -6.64 -8.05
CA CYS A 227 -10.49 -6.24 -6.68
C CYS A 227 -11.29 -5.00 -6.24
N ALA A 228 -11.36 -3.97 -7.08
CA ALA A 228 -12.13 -2.75 -6.78
C ALA A 228 -13.62 -3.03 -6.63
N LYS A 229 -14.19 -3.86 -7.50
CA LYS A 229 -15.57 -4.33 -7.40
C LYS A 229 -15.82 -5.06 -6.07
N GLY A 230 -14.93 -5.99 -5.70
CA GLY A 230 -15.03 -6.70 -4.43
C GLY A 230 -15.00 -5.75 -3.23
N ILE A 231 -14.13 -4.73 -3.24
CA ILE A 231 -14.09 -3.70 -2.19
C ILE A 231 -15.41 -2.95 -2.09
N LYS A 232 -15.98 -2.48 -3.21
CA LYS A 232 -17.26 -1.76 -3.25
C LYS A 232 -18.42 -2.63 -2.77
N GLU A 233 -18.43 -3.93 -3.10
CA GLU A 233 -19.41 -4.88 -2.59
C GLU A 233 -19.28 -5.12 -1.08
N GLY A 234 -18.04 -5.09 -0.55
CA GLY A 234 -17.79 -5.23 0.88
C GLY A 234 -18.06 -3.95 1.70
N ASN A 235 -17.86 -2.81 1.09
CA ASN A 235 -18.13 -1.48 1.65
C ASN A 235 -18.53 -0.51 0.52
N PRO A 236 -19.83 -0.26 0.30
CA PRO A 236 -20.31 0.66 -0.74
C PRO A 236 -19.74 2.08 -0.64
N ASN A 237 -19.37 2.53 0.56
CA ASN A 237 -18.79 3.85 0.79
C ASN A 237 -17.28 3.91 0.53
N ALA A 238 -16.63 2.76 0.25
CA ALA A 238 -15.19 2.71 0.00
C ALA A 238 -14.80 3.60 -1.20
N LYS A 239 -13.67 4.27 -1.08
CA LYS A 239 -13.04 5.08 -2.13
C LYS A 239 -11.82 4.33 -2.66
N CYS A 240 -11.90 3.80 -3.86
CA CYS A 240 -10.85 2.98 -4.47
C CYS A 240 -9.95 3.81 -5.39
N GLY A 241 -8.68 3.49 -5.41
CA GLY A 241 -7.70 4.02 -6.36
C GLY A 241 -6.60 3.01 -6.64
N ILE A 242 -5.75 3.31 -7.58
CA ILE A 242 -4.49 2.61 -7.86
C ILE A 242 -3.32 3.57 -7.71
N ASN A 243 -2.12 3.07 -7.48
CA ASN A 243 -0.90 3.86 -7.59
C ASN A 243 -0.11 3.46 -8.84
N LEU A 244 0.63 4.42 -9.37
CA LEU A 244 1.48 4.24 -10.56
C LEU A 244 2.83 4.91 -10.35
N LEU A 245 3.90 4.23 -10.79
CA LEU A 245 5.23 4.82 -10.92
C LEU A 245 5.40 5.46 -12.33
N GLY A 246 4.44 6.19 -12.75
CA GLY A 246 4.07 6.65 -14.07
C GLY A 246 5.16 7.14 -15.00
N LEU A 247 6.34 7.52 -14.51
CA LEU A 247 7.47 7.99 -15.33
C LEU A 247 8.47 6.90 -15.71
N VAL A 248 8.32 5.69 -15.19
CA VAL A 248 9.17 4.53 -15.60
C VAL A 248 8.74 4.03 -16.98
N ASN A 249 7.44 3.88 -17.20
CA ASN A 249 6.87 3.56 -18.51
C ASN A 249 5.66 4.46 -18.79
N PRO A 250 5.88 5.74 -19.18
CA PRO A 250 4.80 6.73 -19.28
C PRO A 250 3.68 6.34 -20.26
N ALA A 251 4.02 5.63 -21.33
CA ALA A 251 3.03 5.19 -22.32
C ALA A 251 2.06 4.15 -21.72
N ARG A 252 2.58 3.15 -21.01
CA ARG A 252 1.80 2.11 -20.34
C ARG A 252 0.96 2.70 -19.21
N SER A 253 1.57 3.54 -18.37
CA SER A 253 0.87 4.18 -17.25
C SER A 253 -0.29 5.05 -17.74
N LYS A 254 -0.10 5.87 -18.78
CA LYS A 254 -1.17 6.67 -19.40
C LYS A 254 -2.27 5.78 -20.00
N LEU A 255 -1.90 4.64 -20.62
CA LEU A 255 -2.86 3.67 -21.13
C LEU A 255 -3.72 3.12 -19.98
N PHE A 256 -3.10 2.71 -18.85
CA PHE A 256 -3.83 2.20 -17.69
C PHE A 256 -4.79 3.25 -17.12
N VAL A 257 -4.32 4.48 -16.92
CA VAL A 257 -5.18 5.55 -16.44
C VAL A 257 -6.37 5.77 -17.37
N SER A 258 -6.14 5.85 -18.68
CA SER A 258 -7.21 6.06 -19.65
C SER A 258 -8.25 4.93 -19.69
N ARG A 259 -7.84 3.70 -19.40
CA ARG A 259 -8.72 2.51 -19.40
C ARG A 259 -9.45 2.30 -18.07
N LEU A 260 -8.83 2.66 -16.96
CA LEU A 260 -9.36 2.41 -15.62
C LEU A 260 -10.25 3.54 -15.10
N TYR A 261 -10.08 4.78 -15.57
CA TYR A 261 -10.80 5.97 -15.07
C TYR A 261 -11.90 6.47 -16.03
N GLY A 262 -12.50 5.58 -16.81
CA GLY A 262 -13.68 5.88 -17.64
C GLY A 262 -14.97 6.08 -16.82
N ASN A 263 -16.10 6.28 -17.52
CA ASN A 263 -17.38 6.59 -16.89
C ASN A 263 -17.92 5.52 -15.94
N ASP A 264 -17.61 4.23 -16.23
CA ASP A 264 -18.07 3.08 -15.42
C ASP A 264 -16.99 2.59 -14.43
N SER A 265 -16.03 3.44 -14.11
CA SER A 265 -14.92 3.09 -13.23
C SER A 265 -15.36 2.89 -11.78
N CYS A 266 -14.89 1.81 -11.17
CA CYS A 266 -14.96 1.61 -9.72
C CYS A 266 -13.90 2.42 -8.95
N LEU A 267 -13.01 3.17 -9.67
CA LEU A 267 -11.93 3.93 -9.07
C LEU A 267 -12.32 5.39 -8.89
N ASP A 268 -12.09 5.90 -7.70
CA ASP A 268 -12.53 7.22 -7.25
C ASP A 268 -11.38 8.24 -7.22
N TRP A 269 -10.14 7.81 -7.07
CA TRP A 269 -8.93 8.63 -6.95
C TRP A 269 -7.73 7.95 -7.62
N LEU A 270 -6.73 8.74 -8.00
CA LEU A 270 -5.47 8.25 -8.60
C LEU A 270 -4.31 8.42 -7.62
N GLY A 271 -3.53 7.37 -7.44
CA GLY A 271 -2.25 7.38 -6.71
C GLY A 271 -1.08 7.65 -7.66
N LEU A 272 -0.14 8.46 -7.21
CA LEU A 272 1.13 8.71 -7.89
C LEU A 272 2.29 8.41 -6.95
N ASP A 273 3.24 7.63 -7.44
CA ASP A 273 4.49 7.31 -6.76
C ASP A 273 5.67 7.95 -7.49
N GLY A 274 6.65 8.42 -6.74
CA GLY A 274 7.82 9.05 -7.32
C GLY A 274 8.96 9.22 -6.33
N TYR A 275 10.17 8.96 -6.82
CA TYR A 275 11.42 8.99 -6.05
C TYR A 275 12.44 9.88 -6.75
N PHE A 276 11.97 11.08 -7.16
CA PHE A 276 12.77 12.04 -7.93
C PHE A 276 13.95 12.57 -7.15
N GLY A 277 15.10 12.67 -7.82
CA GLY A 277 16.35 13.06 -7.18
C GLY A 277 17.03 11.94 -6.40
N SER A 278 16.48 10.72 -6.48
CA SER A 278 17.05 9.51 -5.90
C SER A 278 17.01 8.35 -6.91
N LEU A 279 16.04 7.45 -6.82
CA LEU A 279 15.92 6.33 -7.74
C LEU A 279 15.45 6.75 -9.14
N GLN A 280 14.85 7.92 -9.27
CA GLN A 280 14.44 8.51 -10.53
C GLN A 280 15.18 9.83 -10.77
N ALA A 281 15.41 10.14 -12.05
CA ALA A 281 16.00 11.41 -12.45
C ALA A 281 15.10 12.61 -12.11
N GLY A 282 15.67 13.80 -12.01
CA GLY A 282 14.97 15.03 -11.66
C GLY A 282 15.10 15.38 -10.18
N GLY A 283 14.19 16.20 -9.69
CA GLY A 283 14.11 16.64 -8.31
C GLY A 283 12.66 16.89 -7.90
N ALA A 284 12.47 17.64 -6.83
CA ALA A 284 11.11 17.96 -6.35
C ALA A 284 10.24 18.63 -7.43
N GLU A 285 10.85 19.45 -8.29
CA GLU A 285 10.17 20.16 -9.39
C GLU A 285 9.48 19.24 -10.40
N THR A 286 9.96 18.00 -10.54
CA THR A 286 9.37 17.02 -11.46
C THR A 286 7.92 16.69 -11.10
N TRP A 287 7.55 16.83 -9.84
CA TRP A 287 6.18 16.57 -9.39
C TRP A 287 5.13 17.48 -10.03
N ASP A 288 5.47 18.74 -10.36
CA ASP A 288 4.52 19.71 -10.91
C ASP A 288 3.92 19.22 -12.26
N ASP A 289 4.80 18.87 -13.19
CA ASP A 289 4.41 18.32 -14.48
C ASP A 289 3.80 16.92 -14.36
N TYR A 290 4.32 16.09 -13.48
CA TYR A 290 3.84 14.72 -13.29
C TYR A 290 2.38 14.69 -12.81
N ILE A 291 2.05 15.47 -11.78
CA ILE A 291 0.68 15.62 -11.27
C ILE A 291 -0.23 16.15 -12.37
N THR A 292 0.18 17.24 -13.04
CA THR A 292 -0.60 17.89 -14.11
C THR A 292 -0.95 16.90 -15.22
N GLN A 293 0.03 16.14 -15.73
CA GLN A 293 -0.17 15.21 -16.84
C GLN A 293 -1.16 14.10 -16.49
N PHE A 294 -1.03 13.49 -15.31
CA PHE A 294 -1.86 12.35 -14.93
C PHE A 294 -3.25 12.78 -14.46
N HIS A 295 -3.38 13.95 -13.81
CA HIS A 295 -4.67 14.52 -13.48
C HIS A 295 -5.49 14.86 -14.75
N ALA A 296 -4.85 15.40 -15.79
CA ALA A 296 -5.52 15.70 -17.05
C ALA A 296 -6.19 14.47 -17.70
N ILE A 297 -5.65 13.27 -17.50
CA ILE A 297 -6.20 12.01 -18.02
C ILE A 297 -7.26 11.45 -17.09
N ALA A 298 -6.92 11.28 -15.79
CA ALA A 298 -7.80 10.65 -14.81
C ALA A 298 -9.00 11.51 -14.44
N LYS A 299 -8.85 12.82 -14.38
CA LYS A 299 -9.84 13.80 -13.91
C LYS A 299 -10.43 13.41 -12.53
N LYS A 300 -9.61 12.87 -11.67
CA LYS A 300 -9.95 12.42 -10.32
C LYS A 300 -9.01 13.05 -9.31
N PRO A 301 -9.41 13.16 -8.04
CA PRO A 301 -8.50 13.54 -6.96
C PRO A 301 -7.25 12.67 -6.95
N ILE A 302 -6.13 13.27 -6.55
CA ILE A 302 -4.82 12.60 -6.50
C ILE A 302 -4.39 12.40 -5.05
N ILE A 303 -3.85 11.23 -4.75
CA ILE A 303 -3.08 10.95 -3.54
C ILE A 303 -1.64 10.67 -3.99
N ILE A 304 -0.66 11.38 -3.43
CA ILE A 304 0.74 11.01 -3.62
C ILE A 304 1.01 9.83 -2.69
N THR A 305 0.96 8.62 -3.24
CA THR A 305 0.89 7.37 -2.48
C THR A 305 2.25 6.86 -2.03
N GLU A 306 3.31 7.22 -2.75
CA GLU A 306 4.68 7.02 -2.32
C GLU A 306 5.56 8.15 -2.83
N TRP A 307 6.29 8.76 -1.93
CA TRP A 307 7.33 9.71 -2.21
C TRP A 307 8.32 9.70 -1.07
N SER A 308 9.58 9.85 -1.39
CA SER A 308 10.62 9.84 -0.36
C SER A 308 11.95 10.33 -0.90
N TYR A 309 12.89 10.51 0.01
CA TYR A 309 14.28 10.79 -0.24
C TYR A 309 15.13 10.12 0.84
N PRO A 310 16.09 9.28 0.51
CA PRO A 310 16.89 8.59 1.52
C PRO A 310 17.91 9.54 2.15
N SER A 311 18.26 9.25 3.39
CA SER A 311 19.09 10.12 4.22
C SER A 311 20.43 9.52 4.70
N PRO A 312 21.13 8.67 3.92
CA PRO A 312 22.41 8.17 4.35
C PRO A 312 23.41 9.32 4.46
N GLU A 313 24.17 9.37 5.57
CA GLU A 313 25.20 10.39 5.78
C GLU A 313 26.52 10.00 5.13
N THR A 314 26.79 8.71 5.00
CA THR A 314 27.93 8.17 4.26
C THR A 314 27.50 7.82 2.86
N ASP A 315 28.38 8.00 1.88
CA ASP A 315 28.12 7.54 0.52
C ASP A 315 28.02 6.01 0.54
N PRO A 316 26.81 5.43 0.38
CA PRO A 316 26.67 3.99 0.43
C PRO A 316 27.22 3.32 -0.80
N LEU A 317 28.14 3.85 -1.48
CA LEU A 317 28.78 3.28 -2.64
C LEU A 317 28.51 4.10 -3.92
N ASN A 318 29.49 4.77 -4.39
CA ASN A 318 29.65 5.05 -5.81
C ASN A 318 29.75 3.72 -6.61
N THR A 319 29.11 2.68 -6.17
CA THR A 319 29.11 1.37 -6.79
C THR A 319 27.79 1.14 -7.48
N PHE A 320 27.87 0.77 -8.74
CA PHE A 320 26.74 0.23 -9.46
C PHE A 320 25.98 -0.81 -8.58
N PRO A 321 24.63 -0.81 -8.54
CA PRO A 321 23.75 -0.06 -9.44
C PRO A 321 23.36 1.35 -8.98
N HIS A 322 23.90 1.86 -7.90
CA HIS A 322 23.39 3.00 -7.15
C HIS A 322 24.06 4.31 -7.60
N GLN A 323 23.66 4.81 -8.75
CA GLN A 323 24.17 6.08 -9.26
C GLN A 323 23.45 7.25 -8.63
N TRP A 324 24.07 7.80 -7.58
CA TRP A 324 23.61 9.03 -6.92
C TRP A 324 24.39 10.27 -7.40
N GLU A 325 24.98 10.22 -8.55
CA GLU A 325 25.83 11.30 -9.06
C GLU A 325 25.07 12.63 -9.12
N GLY A 326 25.58 13.64 -8.43
CA GLY A 326 25.03 14.98 -8.41
C GLY A 326 23.92 15.22 -7.38
N HIS A 327 23.50 14.23 -6.60
CA HIS A 327 22.47 14.41 -5.58
C HIS A 327 23.08 14.70 -4.21
N VAL A 328 22.56 15.73 -3.53
CA VAL A 328 22.91 16.05 -2.14
C VAL A 328 22.26 15.00 -1.23
N ARG A 329 23.00 14.47 -0.26
CA ARG A 329 22.58 13.39 0.64
C ARG A 329 22.53 13.85 2.08
N GLY A 330 21.96 12.99 2.93
CA GLY A 330 21.92 13.18 4.37
C GLY A 330 20.57 13.69 4.87
N LYS A 331 20.42 13.70 6.19
CA LYS A 331 19.18 14.06 6.89
C LYS A 331 18.68 15.47 6.55
N LYS A 332 19.61 16.44 6.34
CA LYS A 332 19.25 17.78 5.91
C LYS A 332 18.66 17.79 4.49
N ALA A 333 19.28 17.08 3.56
CA ALA A 333 18.80 17.00 2.18
C ALA A 333 17.41 16.36 2.13
N GLN A 334 17.17 15.33 2.94
CA GLN A 334 15.83 14.73 3.10
C GLN A 334 14.79 15.77 3.56
N ALA A 335 15.13 16.61 4.56
CA ALA A 335 14.22 17.64 5.05
C ALA A 335 13.96 18.75 4.02
N ASP A 336 15.00 19.16 3.27
CA ASP A 336 14.87 20.14 2.19
C ASP A 336 13.98 19.59 1.08
N PHE A 337 14.10 18.31 0.73
CA PHE A 337 13.28 17.63 -0.25
C PHE A 337 11.80 17.58 0.20
N VAL A 338 11.53 17.23 1.46
CA VAL A 338 10.18 17.29 2.04
C VAL A 338 9.59 18.67 1.84
N SER A 339 10.32 19.71 2.21
CA SER A 339 9.85 21.09 2.13
C SER A 339 9.57 21.53 0.69
N ALA A 340 10.41 21.10 -0.26
CA ALA A 340 10.27 21.43 -1.68
C ALA A 340 9.05 20.72 -2.30
N CYS A 341 8.91 19.41 -2.11
CA CYS A 341 7.78 18.63 -2.62
C CYS A 341 6.45 19.12 -2.05
N MET A 342 6.38 19.35 -0.74
CA MET A 342 5.13 19.79 -0.10
C MET A 342 4.65 21.16 -0.59
N LYS A 343 5.54 22.07 -0.98
CA LYS A 343 5.12 23.33 -1.63
C LYS A 343 4.40 23.06 -2.95
N ILE A 344 4.87 22.08 -3.73
CA ILE A 344 4.24 21.69 -4.99
C ILE A 344 2.90 21.00 -4.71
N PHE A 345 2.87 20.03 -3.81
CA PHE A 345 1.62 19.33 -3.47
C PHE A 345 0.53 20.27 -2.92
N ILE A 346 0.91 21.31 -2.17
CA ILE A 346 -0.02 22.33 -1.68
C ILE A 346 -0.60 23.18 -2.85
N LYS A 347 0.22 23.47 -3.87
CA LYS A 347 -0.19 24.24 -5.06
C LYS A 347 -1.24 23.51 -5.90
N HIS A 348 -1.16 22.17 -5.95
CA HIS A 348 -2.09 21.31 -6.70
C HIS A 348 -3.35 21.02 -5.87
N GLU A 349 -4.45 21.67 -6.19
CA GLU A 349 -5.73 21.54 -5.45
C GLU A 349 -6.32 20.14 -5.55
N GLU A 350 -6.06 19.44 -6.65
CA GLU A 350 -6.44 18.05 -6.87
C GLU A 350 -5.73 17.04 -5.96
N VAL A 351 -4.60 17.41 -5.35
CA VAL A 351 -3.89 16.55 -4.38
C VAL A 351 -4.61 16.60 -3.04
N ILE A 352 -5.28 15.51 -2.68
CA ILE A 352 -6.06 15.39 -1.44
C ILE A 352 -5.29 14.75 -0.28
N GLY A 353 -4.08 14.28 -0.52
CA GLY A 353 -3.22 13.71 0.50
C GLY A 353 -1.90 13.19 -0.01
N THR A 354 -1.00 12.92 0.92
CA THR A 354 0.34 12.40 0.61
C THR A 354 0.75 11.36 1.65
N LEU A 355 1.52 10.34 1.23
CA LEU A 355 2.02 9.26 2.07
C LEU A 355 3.53 9.11 1.86
N TRP A 356 4.30 9.54 2.84
CA TRP A 356 5.76 9.39 2.82
C TRP A 356 6.18 7.93 2.96
N TYR A 357 7.07 7.47 2.13
CA TYR A 357 7.70 6.17 2.22
C TYR A 357 9.10 6.30 2.84
N GLN A 358 9.38 5.84 4.07
CA GLN A 358 8.52 5.11 4.99
C GLN A 358 8.57 5.75 6.40
N LEU A 359 7.87 5.12 7.37
CA LEU A 359 7.77 5.62 8.75
C LEU A 359 9.14 5.72 9.44
N CYS A 360 9.92 4.63 9.47
CA CYS A 360 11.23 4.60 10.12
C CYS A 360 12.26 3.89 9.25
N ASP A 361 13.53 4.18 9.54
CA ASP A 361 14.63 3.43 8.97
C ASP A 361 14.55 1.95 9.34
N SER A 362 15.27 1.13 8.61
CA SER A 362 15.39 -0.30 8.84
C SER A 362 16.85 -0.73 8.80
N ASP A 363 17.13 -1.90 9.34
CA ASP A 363 18.42 -2.60 9.24
C ASP A 363 18.49 -3.56 8.03
N ALA A 364 17.54 -3.41 7.09
CA ALA A 364 17.44 -4.30 5.95
C ALA A 364 18.70 -4.26 5.08
N VAL A 365 19.24 -5.42 4.78
CA VAL A 365 20.33 -5.57 3.82
C VAL A 365 19.84 -5.14 2.43
N CYS A 366 20.66 -4.41 1.71
CA CYS A 366 20.35 -4.03 0.34
C CYS A 366 20.16 -5.28 -0.52
N TRP A 367 18.95 -5.51 -0.97
CA TRP A 367 18.60 -6.68 -1.78
C TRP A 367 19.17 -6.64 -3.21
N GLU A 368 19.58 -5.47 -3.70
CA GLU A 368 20.21 -5.36 -5.02
C GLU A 368 21.66 -5.80 -5.01
N CYS A 369 22.45 -5.35 -4.03
CA CYS A 369 23.87 -5.64 -3.97
C CYS A 369 24.26 -6.64 -2.89
N GLY A 370 23.35 -6.99 -1.97
CA GLY A 370 23.61 -7.91 -0.86
C GLY A 370 24.62 -7.37 0.17
N ASN A 371 25.06 -6.12 0.03
CA ASN A 371 26.04 -5.53 0.94
C ASN A 371 25.33 -5.00 2.20
N PRO A 372 25.68 -5.49 3.41
CA PRO A 372 25.08 -5.02 4.67
C PRO A 372 25.39 -3.54 4.98
N ASP A 373 26.45 -2.99 4.41
CA ASP A 373 26.80 -1.58 4.58
C ASP A 373 26.08 -0.65 3.60
N CYS A 374 25.36 -1.20 2.63
CA CYS A 374 24.58 -0.41 1.69
C CYS A 374 23.28 0.06 2.33
N ARG A 375 23.16 1.36 2.51
CA ARG A 375 21.98 2.00 3.12
C ARG A 375 20.91 2.45 2.12
N LEU A 376 21.01 2.03 0.85
CA LEU A 376 20.10 2.47 -0.21
C LEU A 376 18.61 2.24 0.16
N TYR A 377 18.28 1.09 0.71
CA TYR A 377 16.92 0.73 1.08
C TYR A 377 16.60 0.87 2.57
N SER A 378 17.56 1.29 3.37
CA SER A 378 17.44 1.32 4.83
C SER A 378 17.04 2.71 5.37
N ASP A 379 17.56 3.79 4.79
CA ASP A 379 17.49 5.15 5.35
C ASP A 379 16.38 6.02 4.72
N TRP A 380 15.26 5.42 4.39
CA TRP A 380 14.08 6.09 3.83
C TRP A 380 13.12 6.62 4.89
N GLY A 381 13.29 6.19 6.13
CA GLY A 381 12.44 6.58 7.24
C GLY A 381 12.40 8.09 7.45
N ILE A 382 11.24 8.59 7.87
CA ILE A 382 11.12 9.93 8.39
C ILE A 382 11.54 10.01 9.86
N LEU A 383 11.57 8.84 10.52
CA LEU A 383 12.18 8.59 11.82
C LEU A 383 13.40 7.68 11.63
N CYS A 384 14.33 7.74 12.58
CA CYS A 384 15.35 6.73 12.72
C CYS A 384 14.73 5.39 13.18
N GLU A 385 15.51 4.31 13.15
CA GLU A 385 15.04 2.98 13.56
C GLU A 385 14.57 2.93 15.04
N ASP A 386 15.24 3.70 15.90
CA ASP A 386 14.91 3.88 17.32
C ASP A 386 13.76 4.88 17.58
N LEU A 387 13.03 5.27 16.54
CA LEU A 387 11.94 6.23 16.54
C LEU A 387 12.35 7.67 16.87
N THR A 388 13.63 8.00 16.95
CA THR A 388 14.06 9.40 17.07
C THR A 388 13.73 10.17 15.80
N GLY A 389 13.28 11.42 15.95
CA GLY A 389 12.88 12.27 14.83
C GLY A 389 14.08 12.75 14.02
N LYS A 390 13.98 12.64 12.70
CA LYS A 390 14.90 13.33 11.76
C LYS A 390 14.41 14.75 11.49
N PRO A 391 15.28 15.66 10.99
CA PRO A 391 14.84 16.98 10.53
C PRO A 391 13.69 16.94 9.52
N ALA A 392 13.59 15.89 8.73
CA ALA A 392 12.49 15.65 7.79
C ALA A 392 11.13 15.52 8.49
N MET A 393 11.05 14.94 9.70
CA MET A 393 9.80 14.87 10.47
C MET A 393 9.32 16.26 10.87
N GLN A 394 10.20 17.15 11.29
CA GLN A 394 9.83 18.53 11.60
C GLN A 394 9.33 19.25 10.35
N ALA A 395 10.04 19.14 9.23
CA ALA A 395 9.63 19.73 7.96
C ALA A 395 8.25 19.21 7.51
N MET A 396 8.00 17.91 7.72
CA MET A 396 6.71 17.28 7.43
C MET A 396 5.60 17.83 8.33
N ALA A 397 5.87 17.99 9.62
CA ALA A 397 4.90 18.52 10.58
C ALA A 397 4.46 19.96 10.23
N GLU A 398 5.42 20.82 9.87
CA GLU A 398 5.17 22.19 9.43
C GLU A 398 4.38 22.22 8.12
N ALA A 399 4.80 21.41 7.15
CA ALA A 399 4.13 21.31 5.85
C ALA A 399 2.72 20.73 5.97
N SER A 400 2.47 19.80 6.89
CA SER A 400 1.15 19.23 7.16
C SER A 400 0.15 20.29 7.63
N VAL A 401 0.56 21.18 8.53
CA VAL A 401 -0.28 22.31 8.96
C VAL A 401 -0.62 23.22 7.78
N ALA A 402 0.38 23.53 6.93
CA ALA A 402 0.17 24.35 5.74
C ALA A 402 -0.77 23.68 4.73
N PHE A 403 -0.61 22.37 4.50
CA PHE A 403 -1.46 21.58 3.62
C PHE A 403 -2.92 21.59 4.07
N GLN A 404 -3.17 21.32 5.34
CA GLN A 404 -4.53 21.37 5.91
C GLN A 404 -5.16 22.76 5.78
N LYS A 405 -4.38 23.82 6.04
CA LYS A 405 -4.87 25.21 5.92
C LYS A 405 -5.27 25.53 4.46
N ALA A 406 -4.50 25.03 3.50
CA ALA A 406 -4.82 25.22 2.08
C ALA A 406 -6.12 24.50 1.70
N ARG A 407 -6.34 23.27 2.19
CA ARG A 407 -7.53 22.44 1.86
C ARG A 407 -8.81 22.86 2.60
N LYS A 408 -8.71 23.53 3.77
CA LYS A 408 -9.89 24.07 4.49
C LYS A 408 -10.50 25.31 3.86
N LYS A 409 -9.83 25.91 2.88
CA LYS A 409 -10.32 27.12 2.17
C LYS A 409 -11.19 26.78 0.95
N GLN A 410 -11.26 25.50 0.62
CA GLN A 410 -12.12 24.93 -0.43
C GLN A 410 -13.43 24.41 0.17
#